data_ecf17a2ab59c30d03681d7a95637f334
#
_entry.id   ecf17a2ab59c30d03681d7a95637f334
#
_cell.length_a   1.000
_cell.length_b   1.000
_cell.length_c   1.000
_cell.angle_alpha   90.00
_cell.angle_beta   90.00
_cell.angle_gamma   90.00
#
_symmetry.space_group_name_H-M   'P 1'
#
loop_
_entity.id
_entity.type
_entity.pdbx_description
1 polymer ?
#
loop_
_entity_poly.entity_id
_entity_poly.type
_entity_poly.pdbx_seq_one_letter_code
_entity_poly.pdbx_strand_id
1 'polypeptide(L)'
;MFVTARLAIQSTLLAIGGLCLLRAAITEQPDARFSTFHDDRDFAALGLPRIVQQHASRYAQRHTVRGLHFQAPPHAQVKIVSVARGRIHDVVVDVRAASPTRGRHVAIELAAADWTQLVVPPGFAHGFCTLEPDTEVVFRLSDFNEPSLLHGLLWNDPALAIHWPCGATAAQVFDIDQRWPRLADLASPF
;
A
#
# COMPACT_ATOMS: atom_id res chain seq x y z
N MET A 1 -36.95 -5.29 4.41
CA MET A 1 -36.79 -4.18 3.47
C MET A 1 -35.52 -3.43 3.89
N PHE A 2 -34.35 -3.79 3.32
CA PHE A 2 -33.09 -3.15 3.66
C PHE A 2 -33.04 -1.81 2.94
N VAL A 3 -33.16 -0.72 3.70
CA VAL A 3 -32.83 0.60 3.19
C VAL A 3 -31.31 0.65 3.12
N THR A 4 -30.76 0.41 1.95
CA THR A 4 -29.33 0.65 1.67
C THR A 4 -29.10 2.16 1.71
N ALA A 5 -28.81 2.69 2.90
CA ALA A 5 -28.11 3.96 2.97
C ALA A 5 -26.80 3.76 2.19
N ARG A 6 -26.57 4.55 1.15
CA ARG A 6 -25.35 4.51 0.36
C ARG A 6 -24.17 4.78 1.31
N LEU A 7 -23.34 3.77 1.55
CA LEU A 7 -22.17 3.91 2.41
C LEU A 7 -21.13 4.70 1.63
N ALA A 8 -20.92 5.94 2.00
CA ALA A 8 -19.93 6.79 1.36
C ALA A 8 -18.52 6.39 1.84
N ILE A 9 -17.61 6.14 0.91
CA ILE A 9 -16.17 6.03 1.20
C ILE A 9 -15.63 7.45 1.34
N GLN A 10 -14.93 7.73 2.44
CA GLN A 10 -14.25 8.99 2.68
C GLN A 10 -12.75 8.87 2.41
N SER A 11 -12.16 9.91 1.83
CA SER A 11 -10.71 9.98 1.61
C SER A 11 -10.08 11.06 2.46
N THR A 12 -8.87 10.77 2.98
CA THR A 12 -8.03 11.72 3.72
C THR A 12 -6.66 11.77 3.06
N LEU A 13 -6.25 12.95 2.57
CA LEU A 13 -4.94 13.14 1.95
C LEU A 13 -3.82 13.03 3.00
N LEU A 14 -2.71 12.45 2.59
CA LEU A 14 -1.49 12.34 3.39
C LEU A 14 -0.48 13.44 3.02
N ALA A 15 0.60 13.54 3.79
CA ALA A 15 1.59 14.62 3.71
C ALA A 15 2.35 14.68 2.37
N ILE A 16 2.41 13.58 1.60
CA ILE A 16 3.02 13.53 0.27
C ILE A 16 1.90 13.44 -0.77
N GLY A 17 1.87 14.37 -1.71
CA GLY A 17 0.75 14.55 -2.63
C GLY A 17 0.41 13.32 -3.47
N GLY A 18 -0.86 13.00 -3.52
CA GLY A 18 -1.44 11.86 -4.22
C GLY A 18 -1.71 10.63 -3.33
N LEU A 19 -1.05 10.52 -2.18
CA LEU A 19 -1.35 9.47 -1.20
C LEU A 19 -2.60 9.81 -0.40
N CYS A 20 -3.48 8.85 -0.20
CA CYS A 20 -4.63 9.04 0.69
C CYS A 20 -5.05 7.75 1.39
N LEU A 21 -5.75 7.93 2.52
CA LEU A 21 -6.44 6.84 3.21
C LEU A 21 -7.91 6.86 2.83
N LEU A 22 -8.46 5.69 2.57
CA LEU A 22 -9.89 5.48 2.39
C LEU A 22 -10.47 4.84 3.65
N ARG A 23 -11.57 5.38 4.12
CA ARG A 23 -12.39 4.81 5.19
C ARG A 23 -13.82 4.70 4.71
N ALA A 24 -14.31 3.48 4.63
CA ALA A 24 -15.71 3.24 4.35
C ALA A 24 -16.55 3.40 5.63
N ALA A 25 -17.75 3.92 5.47
CA ALA A 25 -18.69 3.98 6.59
C ALA A 25 -18.98 2.58 7.12
N ILE A 26 -18.94 2.43 8.44
CA ILE A 26 -19.20 1.17 9.12
C ILE A 26 -20.63 1.19 9.61
N THR A 27 -21.40 0.15 9.27
CA THR A 27 -22.71 -0.12 9.85
C THR A 27 -22.54 -1.13 10.97
N GLU A 28 -22.85 -0.71 12.20
CA GLU A 28 -22.84 -1.59 13.36
C GLU A 28 -24.20 -2.30 13.48
N GLN A 29 -24.16 -3.59 13.79
CA GLN A 29 -25.30 -4.44 14.12
C GLN A 29 -25.00 -5.13 15.46
N PRO A 30 -26.00 -5.68 16.15
CA PRO A 30 -25.80 -6.28 17.47
C PRO A 30 -24.72 -7.37 17.53
N ASP A 31 -24.53 -8.11 16.44
CA ASP A 31 -23.63 -9.26 16.30
C ASP A 31 -22.68 -9.16 15.10
N ALA A 32 -22.69 -8.02 14.38
CA ALA A 32 -21.89 -7.87 13.16
C ALA A 32 -21.51 -6.41 12.87
N ARG A 33 -20.43 -6.25 12.14
CA ARG A 33 -20.01 -4.99 11.48
C ARG A 33 -20.03 -5.20 9.98
N PHE A 34 -20.54 -4.23 9.27
CA PHE A 34 -20.60 -4.27 7.80
C PHE A 34 -20.00 -2.99 7.21
N SER A 35 -19.25 -3.14 6.13
CA SER A 35 -18.73 -2.03 5.33
C SER A 35 -18.50 -2.46 3.88
N THR A 36 -18.64 -1.51 2.95
CA THR A 36 -18.29 -1.70 1.54
C THR A 36 -16.88 -1.17 1.28
N PHE A 37 -15.92 -2.07 1.04
CA PHE A 37 -14.53 -1.71 0.78
C PHE A 37 -14.27 -1.22 -0.64
N HIS A 38 -15.15 -1.55 -1.58
CA HIS A 38 -15.04 -1.18 -2.98
C HIS A 38 -16.44 -1.04 -3.60
N ASP A 39 -16.68 0.10 -4.21
CA ASP A 39 -17.80 0.38 -5.11
C ASP A 39 -17.27 1.27 -6.24
N ASP A 40 -17.41 0.83 -7.49
CA ASP A 40 -16.88 1.55 -8.66
C ASP A 40 -17.41 2.99 -8.78
N ARG A 41 -18.66 3.24 -8.30
CA ARG A 41 -19.26 4.59 -8.32
C ARG A 41 -18.62 5.52 -7.31
N ASP A 42 -18.35 5.01 -6.11
CA ASP A 42 -17.68 5.79 -5.05
C ASP A 42 -16.23 6.04 -5.44
N PHE A 43 -15.54 5.05 -6.01
CA PHE A 43 -14.17 5.21 -6.50
C PHE A 43 -14.10 6.25 -7.63
N ALA A 44 -15.01 6.21 -8.61
CA ALA A 44 -15.09 7.21 -9.66
C ALA A 44 -15.37 8.63 -9.12
N ALA A 45 -16.25 8.75 -8.10
CA ALA A 45 -16.54 10.03 -7.45
C ALA A 45 -15.32 10.60 -6.68
N LEU A 46 -14.43 9.73 -6.21
CA LEU A 46 -13.16 10.11 -5.56
C LEU A 46 -12.00 10.33 -6.56
N GLY A 47 -12.25 10.19 -7.86
CA GLY A 47 -11.20 10.30 -8.90
C GLY A 47 -10.25 9.11 -8.94
N LEU A 48 -10.63 7.97 -8.33
CA LEU A 48 -9.84 6.74 -8.37
C LEU A 48 -10.14 5.94 -9.62
N PRO A 49 -9.14 5.25 -10.18
CA PRO A 49 -9.33 4.39 -11.34
C PRO A 49 -10.13 3.14 -10.98
N ARG A 50 -10.66 2.49 -12.03
CA ARG A 50 -11.29 1.18 -11.91
C ARG A 50 -10.25 0.14 -11.45
N ILE A 51 -10.68 -0.79 -10.61
CA ILE A 51 -9.87 -1.93 -10.17
C ILE A 51 -10.09 -3.11 -11.12
N VAL A 52 -8.98 -3.65 -11.64
CA VAL A 52 -9.01 -4.76 -12.61
C VAL A 52 -8.46 -6.06 -12.04
N GLN A 53 -7.70 -6.01 -10.93
CA GLN A 53 -7.08 -7.19 -10.33
C GLN A 53 -7.01 -7.06 -8.81
N GLN A 54 -7.12 -8.18 -8.09
CA GLN A 54 -6.92 -8.27 -6.66
C GLN A 54 -6.01 -9.44 -6.32
N HIS A 55 -5.06 -9.21 -5.40
CA HIS A 55 -4.20 -10.21 -4.80
C HIS A 55 -4.40 -10.24 -3.29
N ALA A 56 -4.16 -11.40 -2.68
CA ALA A 56 -3.99 -11.54 -1.24
C ALA A 56 -2.68 -12.29 -0.97
N SER A 57 -1.97 -11.88 0.07
CA SER A 57 -0.74 -12.54 0.50
C SER A 57 -0.78 -12.74 2.02
N ARG A 58 -0.45 -13.94 2.48
CA ARG A 58 -0.39 -14.28 3.91
C ARG A 58 1.04 -14.53 4.34
N TYR A 59 1.43 -13.91 5.45
CA TYR A 59 2.77 -13.96 6.03
C TYR A 59 2.69 -14.62 7.40
N ALA A 60 3.28 -15.80 7.51
CA ALA A 60 3.23 -16.60 8.73
C ALA A 60 3.99 -15.95 9.90
N GLN A 61 4.99 -15.12 9.60
CA GLN A 61 5.89 -14.60 10.61
C GLN A 61 5.73 -13.08 10.77
N ARG A 62 5.86 -12.63 12.02
CA ARG A 62 6.08 -11.24 12.36
C ARG A 62 7.44 -10.77 11.81
N HIS A 63 7.56 -9.47 11.54
CA HIS A 63 8.79 -8.82 11.07
C HIS A 63 9.25 -9.32 9.68
N THR A 64 8.32 -9.76 8.84
CA THR A 64 8.57 -9.98 7.42
C THR A 64 8.47 -8.65 6.69
N VAL A 65 9.54 -8.24 6.01
CA VAL A 65 9.58 -7.05 5.16
C VAL A 65 9.38 -7.44 3.70
N ARG A 66 8.52 -6.69 3.01
CA ARG A 66 8.26 -6.80 1.57
C ARG A 66 8.41 -5.44 0.93
N GLY A 67 9.16 -5.37 -0.17
CA GLY A 67 9.30 -4.14 -0.92
C GLY A 67 10.71 -3.55 -0.84
N LEU A 68 10.86 -2.33 -1.26
CA LEU A 68 9.84 -1.39 -1.75
C LEU A 68 9.63 -1.60 -3.25
N HIS A 69 8.40 -1.76 -3.72
CA HIS A 69 8.09 -2.11 -5.10
C HIS A 69 7.21 -1.09 -5.81
N PHE A 70 7.42 -0.92 -7.09
CA PHE A 70 6.52 -0.23 -8.01
C PHE A 70 6.50 -0.92 -9.37
N GLN A 71 5.46 -0.67 -10.15
CA GLN A 71 5.38 -1.12 -11.54
C GLN A 71 5.59 0.07 -12.46
N ALA A 72 6.52 -0.07 -13.43
CA ALA A 72 6.89 0.97 -14.36
C ALA A 72 5.82 1.16 -15.47
N PRO A 73 5.79 2.35 -16.14
CA PRO A 73 5.05 2.49 -17.40
C PRO A 73 5.49 1.45 -18.44
N PRO A 74 4.63 1.05 -19.38
CA PRO A 74 3.29 1.60 -19.65
C PRO A 74 2.19 1.08 -18.73
N HIS A 75 2.45 0.09 -17.87
CA HIS A 75 1.48 -0.52 -16.98
C HIS A 75 1.61 -0.04 -15.52
N ALA A 76 1.97 1.24 -15.33
CA ALA A 76 1.99 1.84 -14.00
C ALA A 76 0.60 1.84 -13.39
N GLN A 77 0.50 1.40 -12.12
CA GLN A 77 -0.78 1.12 -11.49
C GLN A 77 -1.00 1.87 -10.17
N VAL A 78 -2.23 2.21 -9.89
CA VAL A 78 -2.66 2.55 -8.52
C VAL A 78 -2.80 1.24 -7.74
N LYS A 79 -2.21 1.20 -6.55
CA LYS A 79 -2.39 0.11 -5.59
C LYS A 79 -3.27 0.59 -4.44
N ILE A 80 -4.27 -0.20 -4.07
CA ILE A 80 -5.05 0.03 -2.86
C ILE A 80 -4.75 -1.12 -1.91
N VAL A 81 -4.12 -0.78 -0.78
CA VAL A 81 -3.62 -1.72 0.21
C VAL A 81 -4.55 -1.77 1.41
N SER A 82 -4.89 -2.94 1.86
CA SER A 82 -5.66 -3.17 3.08
C SER A 82 -5.16 -4.42 3.81
N VAL A 83 -5.46 -4.52 5.09
CA VAL A 83 -5.13 -5.68 5.92
C VAL A 83 -6.41 -6.45 6.21
N ALA A 84 -6.45 -7.73 5.82
CA ALA A 84 -7.56 -8.62 6.10
C ALA A 84 -7.40 -9.33 7.47
N ARG A 85 -6.16 -9.54 7.92
CA ARG A 85 -5.81 -10.12 9.21
C ARG A 85 -4.47 -9.59 9.71
N GLY A 86 -4.39 -9.30 11.01
CA GLY A 86 -3.19 -8.81 11.65
C GLY A 86 -2.96 -7.32 11.41
N ARG A 87 -1.69 -6.93 11.36
CA ARG A 87 -1.27 -5.53 11.31
C ARG A 87 0.06 -5.38 10.58
N ILE A 88 0.23 -4.28 9.85
CA ILE A 88 1.47 -3.94 9.15
C ILE A 88 1.92 -2.52 9.47
N HIS A 89 3.24 -2.30 9.43
CA HIS A 89 3.85 -0.99 9.26
C HIS A 89 4.08 -0.78 7.77
N ASP A 90 3.27 0.08 7.18
CA ASP A 90 3.24 0.33 5.73
C ASP A 90 4.09 1.56 5.40
N VAL A 91 4.87 1.49 4.33
CA VAL A 91 5.81 2.55 3.93
C VAL A 91 5.66 2.83 2.45
N VAL A 92 5.55 4.12 2.11
CA VAL A 92 5.45 4.59 0.72
C VAL A 92 6.46 5.70 0.49
N VAL A 93 7.33 5.53 -0.52
CA VAL A 93 8.41 6.45 -0.89
C VAL A 93 8.12 7.09 -2.24
N ASP A 94 8.23 8.41 -2.35
CA ASP A 94 8.15 9.11 -3.64
C ASP A 94 9.40 8.84 -4.47
N VAL A 95 9.24 8.23 -5.65
CA VAL A 95 10.35 7.91 -6.56
C VAL A 95 10.31 8.72 -7.86
N ARG A 96 9.37 9.65 -8.01
CA ARG A 96 9.23 10.48 -9.22
C ARG A 96 10.44 11.39 -9.41
N ALA A 97 11.03 11.38 -10.62
CA ALA A 97 12.31 12.06 -10.89
C ALA A 97 12.27 13.57 -10.64
N ALA A 98 11.19 14.24 -11.08
CA ALA A 98 11.01 15.69 -10.96
C ALA A 98 10.23 16.14 -9.72
N SER A 99 9.91 15.22 -8.80
CA SER A 99 9.11 15.55 -7.61
C SER A 99 9.93 16.33 -6.57
N PRO A 100 9.40 17.41 -5.99
CA PRO A 100 10.04 18.11 -4.87
C PRO A 100 10.08 17.26 -3.59
N THR A 101 9.35 16.15 -3.57
CA THR A 101 9.32 15.19 -2.44
C THR A 101 10.00 13.87 -2.77
N ARG A 102 10.79 13.79 -3.85
CA ARG A 102 11.58 12.59 -4.18
C ARG A 102 12.42 12.14 -2.99
N GLY A 103 12.32 10.85 -2.65
CA GLY A 103 13.01 10.24 -1.51
C GLY A 103 12.34 10.48 -0.16
N ARG A 104 11.34 11.36 -0.06
CA ARG A 104 10.52 11.44 1.15
C ARG A 104 9.57 10.25 1.23
N HIS A 105 9.25 9.84 2.45
CA HIS A 105 8.33 8.74 2.68
C HIS A 105 7.22 9.09 3.66
N VAL A 106 6.14 8.32 3.59
CA VAL A 106 5.10 8.23 4.61
C VAL A 106 5.16 6.83 5.19
N ALA A 107 5.10 6.73 6.51
CA ALA A 107 4.98 5.46 7.22
C ALA A 107 3.73 5.50 8.10
N ILE A 108 2.89 4.47 8.00
CA ILE A 108 1.64 4.36 8.77
C ILE A 108 1.42 2.92 9.21
N GLU A 109 0.68 2.72 10.29
CA GLU A 109 0.16 1.40 10.63
C GLU A 109 -1.21 1.19 9.99
N LEU A 110 -1.39 0.00 9.39
CA LEU A 110 -2.69 -0.49 8.92
C LEU A 110 -3.01 -1.77 9.68
N ALA A 111 -4.21 -1.85 10.22
CA ALA A 111 -4.70 -3.00 10.95
C ALA A 111 -6.02 -3.51 10.38
N ALA A 112 -6.23 -4.83 10.44
CA ALA A 112 -7.48 -5.43 10.01
C ALA A 112 -8.69 -4.89 10.78
N ALA A 113 -8.49 -4.50 12.07
CA ALA A 113 -9.55 -3.95 12.92
C ALA A 113 -10.04 -2.57 12.47
N ASP A 114 -9.20 -1.79 11.78
CA ASP A 114 -9.49 -0.40 11.43
C ASP A 114 -10.28 -0.26 10.12
N TRP A 115 -10.26 -1.29 9.28
CA TRP A 115 -10.91 -1.31 7.97
C TRP A 115 -10.50 -0.11 7.08
N THR A 116 -9.28 0.36 7.26
CA THR A 116 -8.69 1.45 6.50
C THR A 116 -7.93 0.89 5.29
N GLN A 117 -7.96 1.62 4.17
CA GLN A 117 -7.23 1.27 2.96
C GLN A 117 -6.28 2.41 2.59
N LEU A 118 -5.06 2.09 2.16
CA LEU A 118 -4.10 3.06 1.66
C LEU A 118 -4.12 3.06 0.13
N VAL A 119 -4.27 4.23 -0.47
CA VAL A 119 -4.12 4.44 -1.92
C VAL A 119 -2.71 4.90 -2.22
N VAL A 120 -2.02 4.13 -3.07
CA VAL A 120 -0.67 4.40 -3.55
C VAL A 120 -0.71 4.62 -5.06
N PRO A 121 -0.56 5.86 -5.55
CA PRO A 121 -0.56 6.17 -6.98
C PRO A 121 0.70 5.67 -7.70
N PRO A 122 0.76 5.69 -9.04
CA PRO A 122 1.99 5.56 -9.80
C PRO A 122 3.06 6.57 -9.36
N GLY A 123 4.33 6.17 -9.47
CA GLY A 123 5.45 7.03 -9.07
C GLY A 123 5.82 6.92 -7.58
N PHE A 124 5.26 5.93 -6.89
CA PHE A 124 5.62 5.63 -5.51
C PHE A 124 6.07 4.18 -5.36
N ALA A 125 7.18 3.96 -4.64
CA ALA A 125 7.61 2.65 -4.20
C ALA A 125 6.93 2.31 -2.87
N HIS A 126 6.34 1.12 -2.78
CA HIS A 126 5.54 0.68 -1.65
C HIS A 126 6.13 -0.59 -1.03
N GLY A 127 6.10 -0.65 0.28
CA GLY A 127 6.47 -1.85 1.03
C GLY A 127 5.93 -1.82 2.44
N PHE A 128 6.10 -2.90 3.18
CA PHE A 128 5.62 -3.01 4.55
C PHE A 128 6.43 -4.01 5.38
N CYS A 129 6.27 -3.90 6.68
CA CYS A 129 6.75 -4.87 7.66
C CYS A 129 5.55 -5.43 8.44
N THR A 130 5.42 -6.76 8.54
CA THR A 130 4.36 -7.37 9.35
C THR A 130 4.65 -7.16 10.84
N LEU A 131 3.63 -6.73 11.59
CA LEU A 131 3.71 -6.48 13.04
C LEU A 131 3.17 -7.65 13.88
N GLU A 132 2.47 -8.58 13.22
CA GLU A 132 1.88 -9.76 13.85
C GLU A 132 2.13 -11.01 12.98
N PRO A 133 2.14 -12.21 13.56
CA PRO A 133 2.15 -13.44 12.78
C PRO A 133 0.81 -13.63 12.04
N ASP A 134 0.82 -14.47 11.02
CA ASP A 134 -0.37 -14.78 10.20
C ASP A 134 -1.07 -13.56 9.60
N THR A 135 -0.30 -12.47 9.35
CA THR A 135 -0.82 -11.26 8.73
C THR A 135 -1.19 -11.51 7.27
N GLU A 136 -2.39 -11.04 6.88
CA GLU A 136 -2.88 -11.12 5.51
C GLU A 136 -3.10 -9.73 4.93
N VAL A 137 -2.44 -9.44 3.80
CA VAL A 137 -2.49 -8.16 3.10
C VAL A 137 -3.18 -8.35 1.76
N VAL A 138 -4.12 -7.46 1.46
CA VAL A 138 -4.90 -7.44 0.22
C VAL A 138 -4.51 -6.23 -0.60
N PHE A 139 -4.21 -6.46 -1.87
CA PHE A 139 -3.89 -5.44 -2.88
C PHE A 139 -4.96 -5.43 -3.96
N ARG A 140 -5.52 -4.26 -4.26
CA ARG A 140 -6.37 -4.02 -5.41
C ARG A 140 -5.61 -3.12 -6.38
N LEU A 141 -5.62 -3.48 -7.66
CA LEU A 141 -4.76 -2.91 -8.69
C LEU A 141 -5.59 -2.34 -9.83
N SER A 142 -5.21 -1.15 -10.31
CA SER A 142 -5.87 -0.48 -11.44
C SER A 142 -5.37 -0.94 -12.80
N ASP A 143 -4.28 -1.68 -12.86
CA ASP A 143 -3.76 -2.36 -14.05
C ASP A 143 -3.28 -3.76 -13.68
N PHE A 144 -3.10 -4.63 -14.65
CA PHE A 144 -2.62 -5.98 -14.43
C PHE A 144 -1.18 -5.98 -13.92
N ASN A 145 -0.89 -6.93 -13.04
CA ASN A 145 0.48 -7.15 -12.59
C ASN A 145 1.32 -7.70 -13.73
N GLU A 146 2.37 -6.97 -14.11
CA GLU A 146 3.31 -7.32 -15.16
C GLU A 146 4.71 -7.52 -14.54
N PRO A 147 5.14 -8.77 -14.32
CA PRO A 147 6.40 -9.06 -13.63
C PRO A 147 7.64 -8.47 -14.32
N SER A 148 7.62 -8.32 -15.66
CA SER A 148 8.72 -7.73 -16.41
C SER A 148 8.91 -6.22 -16.16
N LEU A 149 7.88 -5.56 -15.63
CA LEU A 149 7.88 -4.13 -15.28
C LEU A 149 7.97 -3.90 -13.77
N LEU A 150 8.18 -4.96 -13.00
CA LEU A 150 8.41 -4.83 -11.57
C LEU A 150 9.78 -4.21 -11.31
N HIS A 151 9.78 -3.10 -10.60
CA HIS A 151 10.97 -2.41 -10.10
C HIS A 151 10.89 -2.25 -8.59
N GLY A 152 12.02 -1.91 -7.99
CA GLY A 152 12.07 -1.70 -6.55
C GLY A 152 13.13 -0.71 -6.13
N LEU A 153 13.08 -0.40 -4.85
CA LEU A 153 14.03 0.44 -4.12
C LEU A 153 14.47 -0.32 -2.88
N LEU A 154 15.75 -0.27 -2.57
CA LEU A 154 16.32 -0.99 -1.43
C LEU A 154 15.62 -0.57 -0.13
N TRP A 155 14.99 -1.51 0.55
CA TRP A 155 14.13 -1.28 1.72
C TRP A 155 14.84 -0.58 2.89
N ASN A 156 16.14 -0.86 3.09
CA ASN A 156 16.97 -0.32 4.16
C ASN A 156 18.03 0.68 3.64
N ASP A 157 17.76 1.36 2.53
CA ASP A 157 18.64 2.44 2.05
C ASP A 157 18.78 3.51 3.13
N PRO A 158 20.00 3.78 3.64
CA PRO A 158 20.23 4.79 4.67
C PRO A 158 19.75 6.20 4.29
N ALA A 159 19.78 6.53 2.98
CA ALA A 159 19.32 7.83 2.50
C ALA A 159 17.82 8.07 2.70
N LEU A 160 17.03 7.00 2.82
CA LEU A 160 15.59 7.09 3.07
C LEU A 160 15.26 7.30 4.55
N ALA A 161 16.16 6.93 5.47
CA ALA A 161 15.98 7.01 6.92
C ALA A 161 14.66 6.39 7.41
N ILE A 162 14.21 5.30 6.78
CA ILE A 162 12.97 4.60 7.17
C ILE A 162 13.19 3.87 8.49
N HIS A 163 12.33 4.15 9.46
CA HIS A 163 12.36 3.46 10.74
C HIS A 163 11.49 2.20 10.67
N TRP A 164 12.13 1.06 10.41
CA TRP A 164 11.45 -0.23 10.41
C TRP A 164 11.31 -0.79 11.83
N PRO A 165 10.11 -1.21 12.27
CA PRO A 165 9.87 -1.72 13.63
C PRO A 165 10.67 -2.98 14.00
N CYS A 166 11.14 -3.71 12.99
CA CYS A 166 11.95 -4.93 13.18
C CYS A 166 13.45 -4.66 13.32
N GLY A 167 13.92 -3.42 13.05
CA GLY A 167 15.35 -3.15 12.87
C GLY A 167 15.94 -3.86 11.63
N ALA A 168 17.09 -3.41 11.17
CA ALA A 168 17.72 -3.93 9.96
C ALA A 168 18.20 -5.40 10.09
N THR A 169 18.63 -5.82 11.27
CA THR A 169 19.22 -7.15 11.51
C THR A 169 18.20 -8.25 11.84
N ALA A 170 16.99 -7.86 12.23
CA ALA A 170 15.93 -8.79 12.63
C ALA A 170 14.88 -9.01 11.53
N ALA A 171 14.93 -8.25 10.44
CA ALA A 171 13.95 -8.33 9.37
C ALA A 171 14.11 -9.64 8.58
N GLN A 172 12.98 -10.28 8.32
CA GLN A 172 12.90 -11.34 7.32
C GLN A 172 12.58 -10.69 5.98
N VAL A 173 13.53 -10.68 5.06
CA VAL A 173 13.43 -10.02 3.77
C VAL A 173 13.59 -11.05 2.67
N PHE A 174 12.75 -10.96 1.63
CA PHE A 174 12.90 -11.85 0.48
C PHE A 174 14.15 -11.50 -0.33
N ASP A 175 14.76 -12.49 -0.97
CA ASP A 175 16.04 -12.33 -1.68
C ASP A 175 16.01 -11.25 -2.76
N ILE A 176 14.89 -11.12 -3.49
CA ILE A 176 14.73 -10.07 -4.49
C ILE A 176 14.75 -8.68 -3.85
N ASP A 177 14.15 -8.53 -2.66
CA ASP A 177 14.01 -7.25 -1.97
C ASP A 177 15.33 -6.76 -1.38
N GLN A 178 16.33 -7.62 -1.26
CA GLN A 178 17.69 -7.29 -0.82
C GLN A 178 18.59 -6.77 -1.97
N ARG A 179 18.14 -6.89 -3.22
CA ARG A 179 18.97 -6.61 -4.41
C ARG A 179 18.53 -5.37 -5.18
N TRP A 180 17.47 -4.69 -4.75
CA TRP A 180 17.04 -3.46 -5.40
C TRP A 180 18.08 -2.35 -5.28
N PRO A 181 18.13 -1.40 -6.23
CA PRO A 181 19.03 -0.27 -6.16
C PRO A 181 18.70 0.66 -4.99
N ARG A 182 19.69 1.44 -4.57
CA ARG A 182 19.47 2.58 -3.67
C ARG A 182 18.81 3.73 -4.43
N LEU A 183 18.26 4.69 -3.69
CA LEU A 183 17.62 5.87 -4.27
C LEU A 183 18.53 6.66 -5.20
N ALA A 184 19.82 6.75 -4.86
CA ALA A 184 20.83 7.45 -5.66
C ALA A 184 21.06 6.78 -7.02
N ASP A 185 20.90 5.46 -7.10
CA ASP A 185 21.17 4.64 -8.29
C ASP A 185 19.89 4.35 -9.08
N LEU A 186 18.72 4.76 -8.55
CA LEU A 186 17.44 4.50 -9.17
C LEU A 186 17.20 5.42 -10.36
N ALA A 187 17.22 4.84 -11.59
CA ALA A 187 16.70 5.48 -12.79
C ALA A 187 15.16 5.43 -12.73
N SER A 188 14.55 6.48 -12.18
CA SER A 188 13.09 6.53 -12.05
C SER A 188 12.43 6.66 -13.43
N PRO A 189 11.41 5.84 -13.75
CA PRO A 189 10.67 5.94 -14.99
C PRO A 189 9.50 6.95 -14.92
N PHE A 190 9.39 7.73 -13.81
CA PHE A 190 8.32 8.70 -13.54
C PHE A 190 8.79 10.14 -13.48
#